data_3e7ecfe28eb1c53341d68051c55189de
#
_entry.id   3e7ecfe28eb1c53341d68051c55189de
#
_cell.length_a   1.000
_cell.length_b   1.000
_cell.length_c   1.000
_cell.angle_alpha   90.00
_cell.angle_beta   90.00
_cell.angle_gamma   90.00
#
_symmetry.space_group_name_H-M   'P 1'
#
loop_
_entity.id
_entity.type
_entity.pdbx_description
1 polymer ?
#
loop_
_entity_poly.entity_id
_entity_poly.type
_entity_poly.pdbx_seq_one_letter_code
_entity_poly.pdbx_strand_id
1 'polypeptide(L)'
;MPRDLQTCAQSSPAMHGPRRRQLLCGAAAFPLFGGPGAAAAAAAAARIVTLGGALTEAVYLLGAESLLVGTDTTSLYPDAALKTPKVGYMRQLSAEGLLSLRPDAVVGTTEAGPPVVLDQVRSAGVRVELVQTDHSWDEVRRKVRTVGSVTGRERAARALQAQLDARWAGVQQAVAGTARRPRALFILSHGGSPMVAGSSTAADALIRFAGGTNAVGQFSGYRPLTAEALADAAPEVLLNSTQGIEALGGEAAFWQRPELALTPAYRRRALVVMEASYLLGFGPRLPGAVRELHARMQAFAA
;
A
#
# COMPACT_ATOMS: atom_id res chain seq x y z
N MET A 1 51.55 34.21 40.76
CA MET A 1 52.49 34.28 41.91
C MET A 1 52.14 33.20 42.88
N PRO A 2 53.12 32.67 43.51
CA PRO A 2 53.87 31.49 43.09
C PRO A 2 54.01 30.44 44.22
N ARG A 3 54.75 29.36 43.88
CA ARG A 3 55.69 28.59 44.74
C ARG A 3 55.08 27.45 45.58
N ASP A 4 55.72 26.35 45.79
CA ASP A 4 57.02 25.76 45.47
C ASP A 4 56.92 24.28 45.83
N LEU A 5 57.44 23.39 45.03
CA LEU A 5 58.71 22.67 45.17
C LEU A 5 58.94 21.89 46.48
N GLN A 6 59.22 20.64 46.35
CA GLN A 6 60.46 19.91 46.74
C GLN A 6 60.14 18.48 47.18
N THR A 7 60.58 17.48 46.45
CA THR A 7 61.89 16.80 46.36
C THR A 7 62.32 16.07 47.64
N CYS A 8 62.66 14.82 47.52
CA CYS A 8 63.75 13.99 47.98
C CYS A 8 63.33 12.55 48.22
N ALA A 9 63.80 11.59 47.53
CA ALA A 9 65.11 10.99 47.28
C ALA A 9 65.45 9.81 48.22
N GLN A 10 65.74 8.69 47.53
CA GLN A 10 66.80 7.67 47.81
C GLN A 10 66.63 6.71 49.02
N SER A 11 66.62 5.43 48.74
CA SER A 11 67.80 4.56 48.78
C SER A 11 67.51 3.07 48.65
N SER A 12 68.14 2.40 47.77
CA SER A 12 68.40 0.94 47.78
C SER A 12 69.51 0.60 48.76
N PRO A 13 69.78 -0.63 49.23
CA PRO A 13 70.25 -1.71 48.33
C PRO A 13 69.96 -3.19 48.70
N ALA A 14 70.29 -4.05 47.77
CA ALA A 14 71.04 -5.31 47.77
C ALA A 14 70.37 -6.68 48.07
N MET A 15 70.38 -7.44 47.03
CA MET A 15 70.95 -8.82 46.81
C MET A 15 70.48 -9.98 47.75
N HIS A 16 69.94 -11.03 47.15
CA HIS A 16 70.45 -12.40 47.06
C HIS A 16 69.53 -13.30 46.18
N GLY A 17 70.04 -13.87 45.12
CA GLY A 17 69.39 -14.97 44.36
C GLY A 17 69.79 -16.33 44.96
N PRO A 18 69.70 -17.44 44.27
CA PRO A 18 68.69 -17.90 43.25
C PRO A 18 68.09 -19.27 43.60
N ARG A 19 66.90 -19.64 43.01
CA ARG A 19 66.60 -21.05 42.76
C ARG A 19 65.60 -21.19 41.62
N ARG A 20 66.08 -21.86 40.55
CA ARG A 20 65.28 -22.38 39.44
C ARG A 20 64.13 -23.24 39.91
N ARG A 21 62.90 -22.93 39.39
CA ARG A 21 61.92 -23.95 39.08
C ARG A 21 61.17 -23.51 37.81
N GLN A 22 61.40 -24.27 36.76
CA GLN A 22 60.64 -24.21 35.56
C GLN A 22 59.20 -24.67 35.87
N LEU A 23 58.20 -23.83 35.57
CA LEU A 23 56.82 -24.25 35.46
C LEU A 23 56.34 -23.77 34.10
N LEU A 24 56.00 -24.71 33.27
CA LEU A 24 55.32 -24.55 31.99
C LEU A 24 54.01 -23.77 32.20
N CYS A 25 53.93 -22.55 31.71
CA CYS A 25 52.66 -21.87 31.50
C CYS A 25 52.20 -22.20 30.10
N GLY A 26 51.25 -23.14 30.00
CA GLY A 26 50.47 -23.32 28.77
C GLY A 26 49.61 -22.09 28.47
N ALA A 27 49.89 -21.48 27.36
CA ALA A 27 49.04 -20.41 26.81
C ALA A 27 47.74 -21.04 26.31
N ALA A 28 46.67 -20.95 27.08
CA ALA A 28 45.32 -21.24 26.58
C ALA A 28 44.89 -20.08 25.67
N ALA A 29 45.02 -20.30 24.36
CA ALA A 29 44.38 -19.46 23.35
C ALA A 29 42.86 -19.66 23.43
N PHE A 30 42.13 -18.67 23.94
CA PHE A 30 40.69 -18.61 23.79
C PHE A 30 40.35 -18.22 22.34
N PRO A 31 39.65 -19.06 21.58
CA PRO A 31 39.12 -18.62 20.30
C PRO A 31 37.95 -17.66 20.58
N LEU A 32 38.12 -16.41 20.22
CA LEU A 32 37.03 -15.45 20.03
C LEU A 32 36.18 -15.96 18.86
N PHE A 33 35.20 -16.78 19.16
CA PHE A 33 34.06 -17.03 18.26
C PHE A 33 33.21 -15.77 18.24
N GLY A 34 33.61 -14.79 17.43
CA GLY A 34 32.70 -13.78 16.92
C GLY A 34 31.72 -14.46 15.97
N GLY A 35 30.62 -15.01 16.51
CA GLY A 35 29.50 -15.43 15.67
C GLY A 35 28.98 -14.25 14.89
N PRO A 36 28.69 -14.42 13.56
CA PRO A 36 28.00 -13.39 12.81
C PRO A 36 26.70 -13.11 13.52
N GLY A 37 26.48 -11.86 13.92
CA GLY A 37 25.22 -11.41 14.48
C GLY A 37 24.10 -11.76 13.49
N ALA A 38 23.40 -12.85 13.77
CA ALA A 38 22.16 -13.16 13.08
C ALA A 38 21.24 -11.96 13.33
N ALA A 39 21.08 -11.11 12.32
CA ALA A 39 19.98 -10.17 12.31
C ALA A 39 18.73 -11.00 12.61
N ALA A 40 18.15 -10.82 13.78
CA ALA A 40 16.96 -11.54 14.18
C ALA A 40 15.89 -11.20 13.13
N ALA A 41 15.63 -12.15 12.23
CA ALA A 41 14.53 -12.04 11.31
C ALA A 41 13.28 -11.83 12.18
N ALA A 42 12.58 -10.74 11.98
CA ALA A 42 11.36 -10.48 12.74
C ALA A 42 10.45 -11.70 12.57
N ALA A 43 10.03 -12.29 13.68
CA ALA A 43 9.16 -13.45 13.66
C ALA A 43 7.90 -13.14 12.84
N ALA A 44 7.46 -14.09 12.01
CA ALA A 44 6.22 -13.96 11.27
C ALA A 44 5.05 -13.80 12.25
N ALA A 45 4.15 -12.87 11.97
CA ALA A 45 2.96 -12.65 12.79
C ALA A 45 2.01 -13.84 12.64
N ALA A 46 1.43 -14.32 13.72
CA ALA A 46 0.45 -15.39 13.72
C ALA A 46 -0.99 -14.85 13.55
N ARG A 47 -1.25 -13.58 13.89
CA ARG A 47 -2.56 -12.93 13.86
C ARG A 47 -2.40 -11.57 13.20
N ILE A 48 -3.00 -11.36 12.06
CA ILE A 48 -2.86 -10.11 11.31
C ILE A 48 -4.20 -9.45 11.04
N VAL A 49 -4.19 -8.11 11.06
CA VAL A 49 -5.27 -7.29 10.54
C VAL A 49 -4.76 -6.56 9.31
N THR A 50 -5.54 -6.56 8.23
CA THR A 50 -5.24 -5.78 7.02
C THR A 50 -6.19 -4.59 6.87
N LEU A 51 -5.63 -3.45 6.50
CA LEU A 51 -6.33 -2.19 6.27
C LEU A 51 -6.15 -1.77 4.81
N GLY A 52 -7.15 -2.12 4.00
CA GLY A 52 -7.17 -1.93 2.55
C GLY A 52 -7.28 -3.24 1.77
N GLY A 53 -8.26 -3.30 0.84
CA GLY A 53 -8.59 -4.51 0.08
C GLY A 53 -7.42 -5.11 -0.70
N ALA A 54 -6.50 -4.27 -1.22
CA ALA A 54 -5.33 -4.73 -1.95
C ALA A 54 -4.35 -5.55 -1.08
N LEU A 55 -4.21 -5.20 0.20
CA LEU A 55 -3.37 -5.93 1.15
C LEU A 55 -4.04 -7.26 1.55
N THR A 56 -5.35 -7.23 1.79
CA THR A 56 -6.14 -8.44 2.03
C THR A 56 -6.03 -9.42 0.88
N GLU A 57 -6.17 -8.95 -0.36
CA GLU A 57 -6.01 -9.76 -1.56
C GLU A 57 -4.61 -10.38 -1.66
N ALA A 58 -3.56 -9.61 -1.34
CA ALA A 58 -2.19 -10.12 -1.31
C ALA A 58 -2.02 -11.25 -0.27
N VAL A 59 -2.67 -11.15 0.91
CA VAL A 59 -2.64 -12.23 1.93
C VAL A 59 -3.23 -13.52 1.37
N TYR A 60 -4.39 -13.45 0.69
CA TYR A 60 -5.00 -14.62 0.06
C TYR A 60 -4.13 -15.22 -1.05
N LEU A 61 -3.55 -14.38 -1.90
CA LEU A 61 -2.66 -14.85 -2.97
C LEU A 61 -1.36 -15.49 -2.47
N LEU A 62 -0.96 -15.18 -1.26
CA LEU A 62 0.20 -15.79 -0.61
C LEU A 62 -0.15 -17.05 0.23
N GLY A 63 -1.43 -17.45 0.27
CA GLY A 63 -1.89 -18.58 1.07
C GLY A 63 -1.69 -18.36 2.56
N ALA A 64 -1.92 -17.13 3.04
CA ALA A 64 -1.75 -16.73 4.43
C ALA A 64 -3.07 -16.26 5.08
N GLU A 65 -4.22 -16.57 4.47
CA GLU A 65 -5.55 -16.16 4.92
C GLU A 65 -5.91 -16.67 6.31
N SER A 66 -5.36 -17.82 6.72
CA SER A 66 -5.56 -18.36 8.07
C SER A 66 -5.00 -17.47 9.19
N LEU A 67 -4.11 -16.52 8.85
CA LEU A 67 -3.56 -15.55 9.78
C LEU A 67 -4.46 -14.32 9.93
N LEU A 68 -5.43 -14.10 9.02
CA LEU A 68 -6.32 -12.94 9.07
C LEU A 68 -7.31 -13.06 10.22
N VAL A 69 -7.21 -12.16 11.19
CA VAL A 69 -8.16 -12.02 12.30
C VAL A 69 -9.10 -10.85 12.13
N GLY A 70 -8.81 -9.93 11.22
CA GLY A 70 -9.64 -8.78 10.88
C GLY A 70 -9.24 -8.12 9.58
N THR A 71 -10.21 -7.46 8.94
CA THR A 71 -10.01 -6.65 7.73
C THR A 71 -10.85 -5.37 7.83
N ASP A 72 -10.51 -4.36 7.06
CA ASP A 72 -11.33 -3.17 6.94
C ASP A 72 -12.55 -3.38 6.01
N THR A 73 -13.46 -2.40 5.97
CA THR A 73 -14.68 -2.47 5.17
C THR A 73 -14.44 -2.41 3.66
N THR A 74 -13.25 -2.02 3.19
CA THR A 74 -12.89 -2.01 1.77
C THR A 74 -12.35 -3.36 1.26
N SER A 75 -12.16 -4.31 2.16
CA SER A 75 -11.68 -5.67 1.87
C SER A 75 -12.84 -6.55 1.41
N LEU A 76 -13.25 -6.39 0.14
CA LEU A 76 -14.40 -7.06 -0.48
C LEU A 76 -14.00 -8.26 -1.33
N TYR A 77 -12.73 -8.43 -1.66
CA TYR A 77 -12.23 -9.52 -2.50
C TYR A 77 -11.03 -10.24 -1.86
N PRO A 78 -10.93 -11.58 -2.03
CA PRO A 78 -11.95 -12.48 -2.58
C PRO A 78 -13.18 -12.59 -1.67
N ASP A 79 -14.27 -13.23 -2.14
CA ASP A 79 -15.52 -13.38 -1.38
C ASP A 79 -15.31 -13.98 0.02
N ALA A 80 -14.29 -14.82 0.17
CA ALA A 80 -13.89 -15.38 1.46
C ALA A 80 -13.52 -14.29 2.48
N ALA A 81 -12.98 -13.13 2.05
CA ALA A 81 -12.63 -12.02 2.92
C ALA A 81 -13.86 -11.34 3.56
N LEU A 82 -15.04 -11.51 2.97
CA LEU A 82 -16.30 -10.99 3.54
C LEU A 82 -16.64 -11.64 4.88
N LYS A 83 -16.16 -12.87 5.11
CA LYS A 83 -16.38 -13.62 6.36
C LYS A 83 -15.44 -13.20 7.49
N THR A 84 -14.37 -12.46 7.18
CA THR A 84 -13.41 -11.98 8.17
C THR A 84 -14.02 -10.82 8.97
N PRO A 85 -13.86 -10.77 10.31
CA PRO A 85 -14.33 -9.66 11.13
C PRO A 85 -13.89 -8.30 10.59
N LYS A 86 -14.80 -7.31 10.59
CA LYS A 86 -14.53 -5.97 10.07
C LYS A 86 -14.18 -5.01 11.21
N VAL A 87 -13.04 -4.31 11.06
CA VAL A 87 -12.54 -3.31 12.03
C VAL A 87 -12.98 -1.87 11.71
N GLY A 88 -13.90 -1.72 10.75
CA GLY A 88 -14.38 -0.41 10.31
C GLY A 88 -13.68 0.08 9.03
N TYR A 89 -13.92 1.33 8.66
CA TYR A 89 -13.30 1.96 7.49
C TYR A 89 -11.87 2.37 7.77
N MET A 90 -10.95 2.02 6.87
CA MET A 90 -9.50 2.20 7.08
C MET A 90 -9.07 3.63 7.45
N ARG A 91 -9.83 4.67 7.06
CA ARG A 91 -9.55 6.07 7.41
C ARG A 91 -10.26 6.56 8.68
N GLN A 92 -11.10 5.72 9.31
CA GLN A 92 -11.89 6.03 10.50
C GLN A 92 -11.85 4.86 11.50
N LEU A 93 -10.65 4.45 11.86
CA LEU A 93 -10.41 3.32 12.76
C LEU A 93 -10.59 3.71 14.23
N SER A 94 -10.80 2.70 15.08
CA SER A 94 -10.69 2.82 16.55
C SER A 94 -9.61 1.87 17.07
N ALA A 95 -8.84 2.31 18.07
CA ALA A 95 -7.83 1.48 18.70
C ALA A 95 -8.47 0.28 19.42
N GLU A 96 -9.60 0.47 20.07
CA GLU A 96 -10.36 -0.58 20.74
C GLU A 96 -10.78 -1.67 19.75
N GLY A 97 -11.36 -1.29 18.59
CA GLY A 97 -11.78 -2.24 17.55
C GLY A 97 -10.61 -3.07 17.03
N LEU A 98 -9.44 -2.46 16.82
CA LEU A 98 -8.24 -3.17 16.38
C LEU A 98 -7.69 -4.10 17.47
N LEU A 99 -7.53 -3.59 18.71
CA LEU A 99 -6.92 -4.33 19.82
C LEU A 99 -7.82 -5.46 20.35
N SER A 100 -9.15 -5.35 20.20
CA SER A 100 -10.10 -6.41 20.58
C SER A 100 -9.82 -7.73 19.88
N LEU A 101 -9.29 -7.67 18.65
CA LEU A 101 -8.89 -8.84 17.86
C LEU A 101 -7.52 -9.42 18.27
N ARG A 102 -6.82 -8.80 19.21
CA ARG A 102 -5.48 -9.20 19.66
C ARG A 102 -4.54 -9.56 18.50
N PRO A 103 -4.31 -8.64 17.56
CA PRO A 103 -3.40 -8.88 16.45
C PRO A 103 -1.93 -8.79 16.90
N ASP A 104 -1.06 -9.58 16.27
CA ASP A 104 0.40 -9.42 16.39
C ASP A 104 0.88 -8.31 15.45
N ALA A 105 0.20 -8.15 14.31
CA ALA A 105 0.51 -7.10 13.35
C ALA A 105 -0.74 -6.52 12.68
N VAL A 106 -0.66 -5.23 12.39
CA VAL A 106 -1.58 -4.49 11.52
C VAL A 106 -0.81 -4.04 10.29
N VAL A 107 -1.32 -4.37 9.10
CA VAL A 107 -0.72 -3.99 7.82
C VAL A 107 -1.69 -3.08 7.08
N GLY A 108 -1.26 -1.86 6.80
CA GLY A 108 -2.08 -0.85 6.13
C GLY A 108 -1.31 -0.07 5.07
N THR A 109 -1.94 0.96 4.55
CA THR A 109 -1.27 1.97 3.75
C THR A 109 -1.14 3.27 4.54
N THR A 110 -0.34 4.22 4.06
CA THR A 110 -0.21 5.55 4.68
C THR A 110 -1.51 6.37 4.68
N GLU A 111 -2.56 5.87 4.02
CA GLU A 111 -3.91 6.43 4.08
C GLU A 111 -4.74 5.92 5.26
N ALA A 112 -4.26 4.89 5.98
CA ALA A 112 -4.95 4.37 7.16
C ALA A 112 -4.84 5.34 8.33
N GLY A 113 -5.91 5.46 9.11
CA GLY A 113 -5.93 6.39 10.21
C GLY A 113 -7.22 6.43 11.01
N PRO A 114 -7.33 7.38 11.93
CA PRO A 114 -6.41 8.51 12.22
C PRO A 114 -5.02 8.06 12.72
N PRO A 115 -3.96 8.83 12.47
CA PRO A 115 -2.59 8.46 12.91
C PRO A 115 -2.49 8.17 14.40
N VAL A 116 -3.17 8.94 15.24
CA VAL A 116 -3.21 8.75 16.70
C VAL A 116 -3.71 7.35 17.10
N VAL A 117 -4.64 6.77 16.34
CA VAL A 117 -5.14 5.41 16.58
C VAL A 117 -4.04 4.38 16.31
N LEU A 118 -3.31 4.55 15.21
CA LEU A 118 -2.20 3.65 14.85
C LEU A 118 -1.06 3.74 15.87
N ASP A 119 -0.81 4.93 16.44
CA ASP A 119 0.19 5.12 17.49
C ASP A 119 -0.25 4.47 18.81
N GLN A 120 -1.53 4.52 19.16
CA GLN A 120 -2.08 3.77 20.29
C GLN A 120 -1.91 2.25 20.11
N VAL A 121 -2.17 1.75 18.92
CA VAL A 121 -1.98 0.32 18.59
C VAL A 121 -0.50 -0.08 18.71
N ARG A 122 0.44 0.76 18.22
CA ARG A 122 1.89 0.53 18.40
C ARG A 122 2.28 0.53 19.88
N SER A 123 1.75 1.48 20.66
CA SER A 123 2.03 1.59 22.09
C SER A 123 1.52 0.39 22.89
N ALA A 124 0.51 -0.31 22.39
CA ALA A 124 0.02 -1.58 22.94
C ALA A 124 0.90 -2.80 22.54
N GLY A 125 2.03 -2.58 21.86
CA GLY A 125 2.97 -3.65 21.47
C GLY A 125 2.65 -4.33 20.14
N VAL A 126 1.67 -3.87 19.38
CA VAL A 126 1.31 -4.42 18.08
C VAL A 126 2.22 -3.84 16.99
N ARG A 127 2.78 -4.68 16.14
CA ARG A 127 3.54 -4.27 14.97
C ARG A 127 2.62 -3.58 13.96
N VAL A 128 2.90 -2.34 13.55
CA VAL A 128 2.12 -1.61 12.55
C VAL A 128 3.00 -1.28 11.36
N GLU A 129 2.71 -1.92 10.22
CA GLU A 129 3.41 -1.73 8.95
C GLU A 129 2.53 -0.91 7.99
N LEU A 130 3.05 0.21 7.53
CA LEU A 130 2.34 1.07 6.58
C LEU A 130 3.09 1.14 5.25
N VAL A 131 2.40 0.75 4.19
CA VAL A 131 2.92 0.87 2.83
C VAL A 131 2.61 2.26 2.29
N GLN A 132 3.63 2.93 1.78
CA GLN A 132 3.47 4.25 1.15
C GLN A 132 2.55 4.16 -0.06
N THR A 133 1.51 4.99 -0.09
CA THR A 133 0.59 5.17 -1.22
C THR A 133 1.14 6.24 -2.16
N ASP A 134 1.34 5.91 -3.43
CA ASP A 134 1.78 6.83 -4.48
C ASP A 134 1.14 6.52 -5.84
N HIS A 135 0.19 5.59 -5.87
CA HIS A 135 -0.53 5.17 -7.05
C HIS A 135 0.39 4.73 -8.22
N SER A 136 1.50 4.08 -7.88
CA SER A 136 2.49 3.54 -8.82
C SER A 136 2.44 2.02 -8.89
N TRP A 137 3.12 1.43 -9.91
CA TRP A 137 3.36 0.00 -9.94
C TRP A 137 4.25 -0.46 -8.76
N ASP A 138 5.17 0.39 -8.32
CA ASP A 138 6.03 0.09 -7.17
C ASP A 138 5.26 0.03 -5.84
N GLU A 139 4.12 0.72 -5.72
CA GLU A 139 3.22 0.54 -4.58
C GLU A 139 2.70 -0.90 -4.50
N VAL A 140 2.29 -1.48 -5.65
CA VAL A 140 1.86 -2.89 -5.70
C VAL A 140 2.98 -3.82 -5.24
N ARG A 141 4.21 -3.58 -5.72
CA ARG A 141 5.40 -4.33 -5.31
C ARG A 141 5.66 -4.23 -3.82
N ARG A 142 5.55 -3.02 -3.26
CA ARG A 142 5.70 -2.80 -1.82
C ARG A 142 4.64 -3.56 -1.02
N LYS A 143 3.38 -3.49 -1.43
CA LYS A 143 2.27 -4.21 -0.77
C LYS A 143 2.52 -5.73 -0.73
N VAL A 144 2.84 -6.34 -1.87
CA VAL A 144 3.13 -7.79 -1.94
C VAL A 144 4.32 -8.17 -1.07
N ARG A 145 5.40 -7.38 -1.12
CA ARG A 145 6.61 -7.63 -0.31
C ARG A 145 6.33 -7.49 1.18
N THR A 146 5.63 -6.43 1.60
CA THR A 146 5.31 -6.20 3.01
C THR A 146 4.43 -7.31 3.57
N VAL A 147 3.39 -7.73 2.85
CA VAL A 147 2.55 -8.87 3.26
C VAL A 147 3.38 -10.14 3.34
N GLY A 148 4.25 -10.41 2.35
CA GLY A 148 5.16 -11.55 2.37
C GLY A 148 6.04 -11.58 3.62
N SER A 149 6.63 -10.44 3.99
CA SER A 149 7.48 -10.31 5.19
C SER A 149 6.70 -10.49 6.49
N VAL A 150 5.52 -9.87 6.62
CA VAL A 150 4.71 -9.96 7.85
C VAL A 150 4.17 -11.38 8.06
N THR A 151 3.85 -12.09 6.98
CA THR A 151 3.27 -13.44 7.04
C THR A 151 4.31 -14.57 6.97
N GLY A 152 5.61 -14.25 6.84
CA GLY A 152 6.66 -15.26 6.63
C GLY A 152 6.56 -15.98 5.28
N ARG A 153 5.98 -15.32 4.26
CA ARG A 153 5.75 -15.88 2.92
C ARG A 153 6.63 -15.20 1.85
N GLU A 154 7.84 -14.77 2.19
CA GLU A 154 8.72 -14.00 1.30
C GLU A 154 9.02 -14.72 -0.02
N ARG A 155 9.18 -16.05 0.02
CA ARG A 155 9.43 -16.84 -1.20
C ARG A 155 8.21 -16.80 -2.13
N ALA A 156 7.01 -16.99 -1.58
CA ALA A 156 5.77 -16.91 -2.34
C ALA A 156 5.55 -15.48 -2.88
N ALA A 157 5.85 -14.46 -2.07
CA ALA A 157 5.74 -13.05 -2.48
C ALA A 157 6.66 -12.72 -3.66
N ARG A 158 7.91 -13.21 -3.65
CA ARG A 158 8.83 -13.03 -4.79
C ARG A 158 8.32 -13.73 -6.05
N ALA A 159 7.79 -14.94 -5.93
CA ALA A 159 7.23 -15.68 -7.07
C ALA A 159 5.98 -14.99 -7.64
N LEU A 160 5.06 -14.55 -6.77
CA LEU A 160 3.89 -13.77 -7.15
C LEU A 160 4.30 -12.47 -7.85
N GLN A 161 5.26 -11.73 -7.28
CA GLN A 161 5.72 -10.47 -7.85
C GLN A 161 6.29 -10.62 -9.25
N ALA A 162 7.09 -11.67 -9.50
CA ALA A 162 7.63 -11.93 -10.84
C ALA A 162 6.52 -12.18 -11.87
N GLN A 163 5.45 -12.91 -11.49
CA GLN A 163 4.29 -13.13 -12.35
C GLN A 163 3.52 -11.82 -12.62
N LEU A 164 3.36 -10.99 -11.58
CA LEU A 164 2.68 -9.71 -11.70
C LEU A 164 3.46 -8.73 -12.57
N ASP A 165 4.80 -8.69 -12.44
CA ASP A 165 5.67 -7.84 -13.26
C ASP A 165 5.60 -8.25 -14.75
N ALA A 166 5.57 -9.54 -15.05
CA ALA A 166 5.39 -10.00 -16.43
C ALA A 166 4.03 -9.59 -17.02
N ARG A 167 2.94 -9.73 -16.22
CA ARG A 167 1.60 -9.28 -16.64
C ARG A 167 1.56 -7.77 -16.84
N TRP A 168 2.17 -7.01 -15.95
CA TRP A 168 2.24 -5.56 -16.04
C TRP A 168 2.98 -5.10 -17.32
N ALA A 169 4.14 -5.68 -17.60
CA ALA A 169 4.90 -5.38 -18.80
C ALA A 169 4.08 -5.64 -20.10
N GLY A 170 3.35 -6.75 -20.15
CA GLY A 170 2.48 -7.06 -21.29
C GLY A 170 1.34 -6.05 -21.48
N VAL A 171 0.74 -5.60 -20.37
CA VAL A 171 -0.31 -4.56 -20.41
C VAL A 171 0.27 -3.22 -20.87
N GLN A 172 1.43 -2.80 -20.35
CA GLN A 172 2.07 -1.55 -20.74
C GLN A 172 2.44 -1.56 -22.25
N GLN A 173 2.91 -2.68 -22.75
CA GLN A 173 3.21 -2.84 -24.18
C GLN A 173 1.95 -2.71 -25.04
N ALA A 174 0.84 -3.35 -24.64
CA ALA A 174 -0.43 -3.25 -25.35
C ALA A 174 -0.96 -1.81 -25.38
N VAL A 175 -0.92 -1.12 -24.25
CA VAL A 175 -1.34 0.29 -24.13
C VAL A 175 -0.45 1.21 -24.98
N ALA A 176 0.88 0.99 -24.97
CA ALA A 176 1.82 1.81 -25.74
C ALA A 176 1.60 1.68 -27.26
N GLY A 177 1.12 0.53 -27.73
CA GLY A 177 0.80 0.28 -29.14
C GLY A 177 -0.45 1.01 -29.65
N THR A 178 -1.20 1.68 -28.75
CA THR A 178 -2.46 2.36 -29.11
C THR A 178 -2.22 3.87 -29.23
N ALA A 179 -2.50 4.43 -30.40
CA ALA A 179 -2.25 5.85 -30.68
C ALA A 179 -3.27 6.78 -30.00
N ARG A 180 -4.55 6.34 -29.93
CA ARG A 180 -5.63 7.17 -29.38
C ARG A 180 -5.59 7.18 -27.86
N ARG A 181 -5.74 8.38 -27.28
CA ARG A 181 -5.76 8.64 -25.83
C ARG A 181 -7.06 9.31 -25.43
N PRO A 182 -8.13 8.55 -25.15
CA PRO A 182 -9.44 9.12 -24.82
C PRO A 182 -9.36 10.00 -23.59
N ARG A 183 -10.11 11.11 -23.60
CA ARG A 183 -10.30 11.98 -22.42
C ARG A 183 -11.31 11.31 -21.51
N ALA A 184 -10.84 10.80 -20.38
CA ALA A 184 -11.65 10.09 -19.41
C ALA A 184 -11.80 10.89 -18.11
N LEU A 185 -12.92 10.74 -17.45
CA LEU A 185 -13.22 11.40 -16.18
C LEU A 185 -13.80 10.40 -15.19
N PHE A 186 -13.16 10.24 -14.03
CA PHE A 186 -13.73 9.48 -12.94
C PHE A 186 -14.61 10.36 -12.06
N ILE A 187 -15.85 9.89 -11.83
CA ILE A 187 -16.81 10.51 -10.92
C ILE A 187 -16.94 9.64 -9.68
N LEU A 188 -16.54 10.17 -8.54
CA LEU A 188 -16.73 9.56 -7.24
C LEU A 188 -18.13 9.86 -6.73
N SER A 189 -18.96 8.83 -6.59
CA SER A 189 -20.34 8.93 -6.14
C SER A 189 -20.51 8.06 -4.88
N HIS A 190 -20.12 8.60 -3.72
CA HIS A 190 -20.26 7.87 -2.47
C HIS A 190 -20.53 8.85 -1.32
N GLY A 191 -21.67 8.69 -0.64
CA GLY A 191 -21.96 9.34 0.62
C GLY A 191 -22.15 10.86 0.58
N GLY A 192 -22.49 11.46 -0.59
CA GLY A 192 -22.68 12.91 -0.71
C GLY A 192 -22.80 13.39 -2.15
N SER A 193 -22.57 14.68 -2.38
CA SER A 193 -22.51 15.24 -3.73
C SER A 193 -21.37 14.61 -4.52
N PRO A 194 -21.59 14.23 -5.80
CA PRO A 194 -20.55 13.65 -6.63
C PRO A 194 -19.33 14.56 -6.77
N MET A 195 -18.15 13.95 -6.80
CA MET A 195 -16.88 14.65 -6.98
C MET A 195 -16.14 14.12 -8.20
N VAL A 196 -15.33 14.93 -8.83
CA VAL A 196 -14.45 14.57 -9.93
C VAL A 196 -13.02 14.40 -9.45
N ALA A 197 -12.34 13.38 -9.96
CA ALA A 197 -10.97 13.06 -9.59
C ALA A 197 -9.96 13.79 -10.48
N GLY A 198 -9.25 14.75 -9.93
CA GLY A 198 -8.14 15.45 -10.56
C GLY A 198 -6.83 14.64 -10.51
N SER A 199 -5.71 15.31 -10.74
CA SER A 199 -4.36 14.72 -10.66
C SER A 199 -4.04 14.21 -9.25
N SER A 200 -3.01 13.36 -9.16
CA SER A 200 -2.54 12.77 -7.89
C SER A 200 -3.60 11.90 -7.17
N THR A 201 -4.55 11.34 -7.91
CA THR A 201 -5.54 10.39 -7.40
C THR A 201 -5.33 9.00 -8.00
N ALA A 202 -5.84 7.97 -7.34
CA ALA A 202 -5.84 6.61 -7.87
C ALA A 202 -6.51 6.53 -9.26
N ALA A 203 -7.61 7.24 -9.44
CA ALA A 203 -8.33 7.30 -10.72
C ALA A 203 -7.50 7.95 -11.81
N ASP A 204 -6.81 9.05 -11.52
CA ASP A 204 -5.90 9.71 -12.46
C ASP A 204 -4.78 8.77 -12.92
N ALA A 205 -4.12 8.10 -11.96
CA ALA A 205 -3.06 7.15 -12.27
C ALA A 205 -3.58 5.98 -13.12
N LEU A 206 -4.75 5.44 -12.79
CA LEU A 206 -5.36 4.35 -13.55
C LEU A 206 -5.73 4.76 -14.98
N ILE A 207 -6.34 5.94 -15.18
CA ILE A 207 -6.63 6.50 -16.50
C ILE A 207 -5.36 6.58 -17.35
N ARG A 208 -4.28 7.12 -16.78
CA ARG A 208 -2.97 7.23 -17.46
C ARG A 208 -2.37 5.86 -17.78
N PHE A 209 -2.41 4.92 -16.86
CA PHE A 209 -1.94 3.56 -17.09
C PHE A 209 -2.73 2.84 -18.19
N ALA A 210 -4.02 3.13 -18.28
CA ALA A 210 -4.88 2.57 -19.34
C ALA A 210 -4.79 3.35 -20.67
N GLY A 211 -3.85 4.29 -20.81
CA GLY A 211 -3.60 5.03 -22.04
C GLY A 211 -4.59 6.17 -22.31
N GLY A 212 -5.39 6.55 -21.32
CA GLY A 212 -6.26 7.73 -21.40
C GLY A 212 -5.57 9.01 -20.92
N THR A 213 -6.28 10.12 -21.04
CA THR A 213 -5.94 11.43 -20.47
C THR A 213 -7.03 11.80 -19.48
N ASN A 214 -6.64 12.18 -18.25
CA ASN A 214 -7.61 12.68 -17.27
C ASN A 214 -8.16 14.04 -17.74
N ALA A 215 -9.48 14.12 -17.94
CA ALA A 215 -10.13 15.31 -18.48
C ALA A 215 -10.03 16.53 -17.55
N VAL A 216 -9.78 16.33 -16.25
CA VAL A 216 -9.67 17.38 -15.21
C VAL A 216 -8.33 17.31 -14.46
N GLY A 217 -7.25 17.02 -15.15
CA GLY A 217 -5.90 16.90 -14.57
C GLY A 217 -5.27 18.21 -14.07
N GLN A 218 -5.90 19.37 -14.24
CA GLN A 218 -5.37 20.69 -13.90
C GLN A 218 -5.41 21.00 -12.39
N PHE A 219 -6.06 20.20 -11.56
CA PHE A 219 -6.04 20.33 -10.10
C PHE A 219 -5.70 18.98 -9.45
N SER A 220 -5.23 19.02 -8.23
CA SER A 220 -4.92 17.80 -7.45
C SER A 220 -6.09 17.42 -6.52
N GLY A 221 -6.30 16.10 -6.32
CA GLY A 221 -7.31 15.56 -5.43
C GLY A 221 -8.70 15.57 -6.04
N TYR A 222 -9.71 15.72 -5.20
CA TYR A 222 -11.12 15.66 -5.58
C TYR A 222 -11.79 17.03 -5.44
N ARG A 223 -12.67 17.37 -6.41
CA ARG A 223 -13.50 18.56 -6.36
C ARG A 223 -14.96 18.23 -6.66
N PRO A 224 -15.92 19.05 -6.18
CA PRO A 224 -17.33 18.88 -6.53
C PRO A 224 -17.55 18.85 -8.04
N LEU A 225 -18.46 17.98 -8.47
CA LEU A 225 -18.92 17.94 -9.86
C LEU A 225 -19.78 19.15 -10.15
N THR A 226 -19.46 19.92 -11.19
CA THR A 226 -20.28 21.02 -11.70
C THR A 226 -20.51 20.90 -13.20
N ALA A 227 -21.63 21.41 -13.71
CA ALA A 227 -21.93 21.38 -15.14
C ALA A 227 -20.89 22.16 -15.97
N GLU A 228 -20.44 23.30 -15.46
CA GLU A 228 -19.40 24.12 -16.08
C GLU A 228 -18.06 23.35 -16.20
N ALA A 229 -17.58 22.77 -15.08
CA ALA A 229 -16.35 21.99 -15.10
C ALA A 229 -16.42 20.78 -16.05
N LEU A 230 -17.59 20.16 -16.20
CA LEU A 230 -17.80 19.07 -17.14
C LEU A 230 -17.84 19.52 -18.59
N ALA A 231 -18.48 20.65 -18.87
CA ALA A 231 -18.52 21.22 -20.23
C ALA A 231 -17.11 21.56 -20.72
N ASP A 232 -16.31 22.22 -19.88
CA ASP A 232 -14.92 22.59 -20.19
C ASP A 232 -14.00 21.35 -20.32
N ALA A 233 -14.17 20.38 -19.42
CA ALA A 233 -13.42 19.13 -19.45
C ALA A 233 -13.73 18.29 -20.68
N ALA A 234 -14.96 18.38 -21.22
CA ALA A 234 -15.44 17.65 -22.38
C ALA A 234 -15.00 16.17 -22.40
N PRO A 235 -15.30 15.37 -21.36
CA PRO A 235 -14.89 13.97 -21.29
C PRO A 235 -15.56 13.15 -22.40
N GLU A 236 -14.76 12.28 -23.03
CA GLU A 236 -15.24 11.32 -24.04
C GLU A 236 -15.76 10.03 -23.39
N VAL A 237 -15.23 9.70 -22.19
CA VAL A 237 -15.62 8.52 -21.40
C VAL A 237 -15.75 8.90 -19.94
N LEU A 238 -16.85 8.49 -19.31
CA LEU A 238 -17.06 8.60 -17.87
C LEU A 238 -16.71 7.28 -17.19
N LEU A 239 -16.09 7.36 -16.03
CA LEU A 239 -15.75 6.22 -15.20
C LEU A 239 -16.46 6.37 -13.86
N ASN A 240 -16.99 5.27 -13.33
CA ASN A 240 -17.53 5.19 -11.99
C ASN A 240 -17.28 3.82 -11.38
N SER A 241 -17.46 3.68 -10.07
CA SER A 241 -17.48 2.37 -9.43
C SER A 241 -18.87 1.76 -9.43
N THR A 242 -18.95 0.43 -9.34
CA THR A 242 -20.22 -0.29 -9.17
C THR A 242 -20.98 0.25 -7.96
N GLN A 243 -20.28 0.40 -6.82
CA GLN A 243 -20.86 0.95 -5.59
C GLN A 243 -21.32 2.42 -5.76
N GLY A 244 -20.58 3.19 -6.56
CA GLY A 244 -20.94 4.58 -6.87
C GLY A 244 -22.21 4.69 -7.72
N ILE A 245 -22.37 3.81 -8.71
CA ILE A 245 -23.57 3.75 -9.54
C ILE A 245 -24.78 3.26 -8.72
N GLU A 246 -24.59 2.25 -7.87
CA GLU A 246 -25.64 1.76 -6.96
C GLU A 246 -26.11 2.86 -5.99
N ALA A 247 -25.17 3.63 -5.41
CA ALA A 247 -25.48 4.75 -4.52
C ALA A 247 -26.27 5.87 -5.20
N LEU A 248 -26.16 6.00 -6.52
CA LEU A 248 -26.93 6.95 -7.32
C LEU A 248 -28.31 6.43 -7.75
N GLY A 249 -28.68 5.20 -7.42
CA GLY A 249 -29.93 4.57 -7.86
C GLY A 249 -29.83 3.86 -9.21
N GLY A 250 -28.61 3.53 -9.66
CA GLY A 250 -28.35 2.79 -10.88
C GLY A 250 -27.93 3.65 -12.07
N GLU A 251 -27.60 3.00 -13.18
CA GLU A 251 -27.09 3.67 -14.38
C GLU A 251 -28.13 4.60 -15.02
N ALA A 252 -29.42 4.24 -14.97
CA ALA A 252 -30.51 5.10 -15.49
C ALA A 252 -30.55 6.44 -14.73
N ALA A 253 -30.46 6.41 -13.40
CA ALA A 253 -30.42 7.62 -12.58
C ALA A 253 -29.13 8.43 -12.80
N PHE A 254 -28.00 7.75 -12.98
CA PHE A 254 -26.75 8.41 -13.38
C PHE A 254 -26.92 9.24 -14.64
N TRP A 255 -27.50 8.69 -15.70
CA TRP A 255 -27.69 9.38 -16.97
C TRP A 255 -28.78 10.46 -16.98
N GLN A 256 -29.64 10.51 -15.95
CA GLN A 256 -30.63 11.59 -15.79
C GLN A 256 -30.04 12.87 -15.20
N ARG A 257 -28.79 12.85 -14.78
CA ARG A 257 -28.13 14.01 -14.20
C ARG A 257 -27.91 15.11 -15.24
N PRO A 258 -28.44 16.32 -15.02
CA PRO A 258 -28.41 17.37 -16.04
C PRO A 258 -26.98 17.87 -16.33
N GLU A 259 -26.06 17.82 -15.36
CA GLU A 259 -24.69 18.24 -15.54
C GLU A 259 -23.92 17.38 -16.54
N LEU A 260 -24.34 16.17 -16.83
CA LEU A 260 -23.69 15.28 -17.80
C LEU A 260 -24.07 15.62 -19.24
N ALA A 261 -25.23 16.25 -19.46
CA ALA A 261 -25.88 16.38 -20.78
C ALA A 261 -25.00 17.11 -21.81
N LEU A 262 -24.12 18.01 -21.38
CA LEU A 262 -23.22 18.78 -22.26
C LEU A 262 -21.96 18.02 -22.67
N THR A 263 -21.71 16.84 -22.13
CA THR A 263 -20.47 16.10 -22.40
C THR A 263 -20.56 15.25 -23.68
N PRO A 264 -19.43 15.03 -24.38
CA PRO A 264 -19.34 14.04 -25.46
C PRO A 264 -19.72 12.63 -24.97
N ALA A 265 -19.33 12.25 -23.76
CA ALA A 265 -19.66 10.97 -23.14
C ALA A 265 -21.17 10.74 -23.00
N TYR A 266 -21.94 11.76 -22.67
CA TYR A 266 -23.40 11.66 -22.53
C TYR A 266 -24.07 11.28 -23.86
N ARG A 267 -23.65 11.91 -24.96
CA ARG A 267 -24.21 11.65 -26.30
C ARG A 267 -23.98 10.20 -26.77
N ARG A 268 -22.86 9.62 -26.36
CA ARG A 268 -22.46 8.24 -26.72
C ARG A 268 -22.82 7.20 -25.68
N ARG A 269 -23.36 7.63 -24.53
CA ARG A 269 -23.58 6.76 -23.36
C ARG A 269 -22.28 6.04 -22.95
N ALA A 270 -21.16 6.73 -23.04
CA ALA A 270 -19.82 6.20 -22.80
C ALA A 270 -19.53 6.18 -21.30
N LEU A 271 -19.97 5.14 -20.61
CA LEU A 271 -19.73 4.89 -19.19
C LEU A 271 -19.01 3.55 -19.00
N VAL A 272 -17.93 3.58 -18.25
CA VAL A 272 -17.24 2.38 -17.75
C VAL A 272 -17.51 2.26 -16.26
N VAL A 273 -18.10 1.16 -15.85
CA VAL A 273 -18.35 0.83 -14.44
C VAL A 273 -17.51 -0.40 -14.07
N MET A 274 -16.72 -0.28 -12.99
CA MET A 274 -15.89 -1.37 -12.47
C MET A 274 -16.01 -1.41 -10.95
N GLU A 275 -15.73 -2.56 -10.33
CA GLU A 275 -15.74 -2.69 -8.87
C GLU A 275 -14.69 -1.74 -8.25
N ALA A 276 -15.04 -1.06 -7.14
CA ALA A 276 -14.24 0.03 -6.58
C ALA A 276 -12.81 -0.40 -6.19
N SER A 277 -12.64 -1.54 -5.52
CA SER A 277 -11.31 -1.99 -5.08
C SER A 277 -10.49 -2.55 -6.25
N TYR A 278 -11.13 -3.07 -7.28
CA TYR A 278 -10.49 -3.48 -8.53
C TYR A 278 -9.99 -2.27 -9.32
N LEU A 279 -10.81 -1.21 -9.38
CA LEU A 279 -10.51 0.02 -10.09
C LEU A 279 -9.43 0.87 -9.39
N LEU A 280 -9.55 1.05 -8.07
CA LEU A 280 -8.78 2.06 -7.32
C LEU A 280 -7.81 1.47 -6.30
N GLY A 281 -7.80 0.14 -6.11
CA GLY A 281 -7.11 -0.50 -5.00
C GLY A 281 -5.59 -0.57 -5.13
N PHE A 282 -5.04 -0.43 -6.31
CA PHE A 282 -3.59 -0.58 -6.56
C PHE A 282 -3.02 -1.84 -5.91
N GLY A 283 -3.68 -2.96 -6.18
CA GLY A 283 -3.35 -4.29 -5.67
C GLY A 283 -2.85 -5.24 -6.75
N PRO A 284 -2.73 -6.53 -6.43
CA PRO A 284 -2.28 -7.56 -7.36
C PRO A 284 -3.10 -7.66 -8.65
N ARG A 285 -4.38 -7.24 -8.63
CA ARG A 285 -5.25 -7.24 -9.82
C ARG A 285 -5.06 -6.03 -10.74
N LEU A 286 -4.20 -5.05 -10.39
CA LEU A 286 -4.00 -3.83 -11.19
C LEU A 286 -3.72 -4.08 -12.68
N PRO A 287 -2.88 -5.05 -13.10
CA PRO A 287 -2.67 -5.33 -14.53
C PRO A 287 -3.97 -5.71 -15.25
N GLY A 288 -4.85 -6.46 -14.59
CA GLY A 288 -6.18 -6.81 -15.10
C GLY A 288 -7.08 -5.59 -15.25
N ALA A 289 -7.15 -4.75 -14.21
CA ALA A 289 -7.96 -3.54 -14.21
C ALA A 289 -7.54 -2.56 -15.31
N VAL A 290 -6.23 -2.35 -15.47
CA VAL A 290 -5.68 -1.47 -16.53
C VAL A 290 -6.01 -2.01 -17.92
N ARG A 291 -5.85 -3.31 -18.15
CA ARG A 291 -6.17 -3.93 -19.45
C ARG A 291 -7.65 -3.81 -19.78
N GLU A 292 -8.52 -4.07 -18.81
CA GLU A 292 -9.97 -3.98 -18.98
C GLU A 292 -10.40 -2.54 -19.24
N LEU A 293 -9.91 -1.59 -18.43
CA LEU A 293 -10.21 -0.18 -18.63
C LEU A 293 -9.72 0.31 -20.00
N HIS A 294 -8.50 -0.06 -20.40
CA HIS A 294 -7.97 0.26 -21.70
C HIS A 294 -8.91 -0.21 -22.83
N ALA A 295 -9.29 -1.50 -22.83
CA ALA A 295 -10.16 -2.06 -23.85
C ALA A 295 -11.51 -1.35 -23.91
N ARG A 296 -12.14 -1.08 -22.74
CA ARG A 296 -13.44 -0.40 -22.66
C ARG A 296 -13.36 1.06 -23.12
N MET A 297 -12.30 1.80 -22.76
CA MET A 297 -12.12 3.17 -23.22
C MET A 297 -11.91 3.23 -24.75
N GLN A 298 -11.13 2.29 -25.31
CA GLN A 298 -10.91 2.24 -26.77
C GLN A 298 -12.19 1.91 -27.53
N ALA A 299 -13.08 1.08 -27.00
CA ALA A 299 -14.37 0.77 -27.63
C ALA A 299 -15.27 2.01 -27.79
N PHE A 300 -15.22 2.99 -26.89
CA PHE A 300 -15.93 4.26 -27.02
C PHE A 300 -15.19 5.29 -27.89
N ALA A 301 -13.93 5.01 -28.17
CA ALA A 301 -13.08 5.89 -28.93
C ALA A 301 -13.15 5.64 -30.46
N ALA A 302 -13.77 4.53 -30.88
CA ALA A 302 -13.96 4.13 -32.27
C ALA A 302 -14.98 4.97 -33.06
#